data_11f35b80db5137db0e2ec03f9d28a976
#
_entry.id   11f35b80db5137db0e2ec03f9d28a976
#
_cell.length_a   1.000
_cell.length_b   1.000
_cell.length_c   1.000
_cell.angle_alpha   90.00
_cell.angle_beta   90.00
_cell.angle_gamma   90.00
#
_symmetry.space_group_name_H-M   'P 1'
#
loop_
_entity.id
_entity.type
_entity.pdbx_description
1 polymer ?
#
loop_
_entity_poly.entity_id
_entity_poly.type
_entity_poly.pdbx_seq_one_letter_code
_entity_poly.pdbx_strand_id
1 'polypeptide(L)'
;MAIKDVEVNISKQSLPGNTGVGTPLVIQGKAEGAVEYTECRKIEEVVAAGFEAETPVYKQCEAIFMQENKPKVVAVCATAGKISDELPKLKNHQFRQIIPVLGTDDTLQEIVTYVDTTPDKMVFTSVKKESDVTQIKSDRLFAIVYNGKSSGVEGAVVGASAGYKAGEITYKNLILKGIEPEDLTEDKINPIHKAGAVCILKKAGDVVTSEGYVTSGEYADVIDSIDFVVNNIVEKTQKLLNTSPKIPYSNTGISQLEAVTYGVLLTAYNQGIIGDTDKGAPDFSTGFIKREDLDPEDIQKRIYNGGKFSFSVLGAIHYAKINGLLTV
;
A
#
# COMPACT_ATOMS: atom_id res chain seq x y z
N MET A 1 -14.44 -16.86 -11.43
CA MET A 1 -14.09 -15.60 -12.12
C MET A 1 -15.00 -14.52 -11.58
N ALA A 2 -14.48 -13.53 -10.85
CA ALA A 2 -15.30 -12.40 -10.42
C ALA A 2 -15.61 -11.56 -11.67
N ILE A 3 -16.89 -11.35 -11.96
CA ILE A 3 -17.32 -10.48 -13.05
C ILE A 3 -17.04 -9.05 -12.62
N LYS A 4 -16.23 -8.32 -13.39
CA LYS A 4 -15.92 -6.91 -13.17
C LYS A 4 -16.90 -6.04 -13.92
N ASP A 5 -17.77 -5.33 -13.21
CA ASP A 5 -18.69 -4.37 -13.80
C ASP A 5 -18.17 -2.94 -13.84
N VAL A 6 -17.05 -2.68 -13.12
CA VAL A 6 -16.40 -1.37 -13.02
C VAL A 6 -14.89 -1.51 -13.22
N GLU A 7 -14.34 -0.72 -14.11
CA GLU A 7 -12.90 -0.60 -14.34
C GLU A 7 -12.48 0.87 -14.24
N VAL A 8 -11.45 1.14 -13.45
CA VAL A 8 -10.84 2.45 -13.33
C VAL A 8 -9.38 2.33 -13.75
N ASN A 9 -9.04 2.99 -14.86
CA ASN A 9 -7.68 3.03 -15.39
C ASN A 9 -7.04 4.39 -15.09
N ILE A 10 -5.93 4.36 -14.39
CA ILE A 10 -5.03 5.51 -14.26
C ILE A 10 -3.81 5.25 -15.14
N SER A 11 -3.17 6.29 -15.68
CA SER A 11 -2.03 6.17 -16.60
C SER A 11 -0.77 5.51 -16.00
N LYS A 12 -0.73 5.26 -14.70
CA LYS A 12 0.09 4.22 -14.07
C LYS A 12 -0.82 3.00 -13.94
N GLN A 13 -0.64 2.00 -14.78
CA GLN A 13 -1.48 0.81 -14.83
C GLN A 13 -1.50 0.07 -13.48
N SER A 14 -2.59 0.16 -12.75
CA SER A 14 -2.95 -0.80 -11.71
C SER A 14 -4.46 -1.04 -11.74
N LEU A 15 -4.85 -2.29 -11.69
CA LEU A 15 -6.25 -2.72 -11.71
C LEU A 15 -6.82 -2.78 -10.29
N PRO A 16 -8.13 -2.57 -10.09
CA PRO A 16 -8.73 -2.48 -8.75
C PRO A 16 -8.82 -3.82 -8.02
N GLY A 17 -8.51 -3.83 -6.76
CA GLY A 17 -8.69 -4.91 -5.81
C GLY A 17 -9.28 -4.41 -4.49
N ASN A 18 -9.73 -5.30 -3.63
CA ASN A 18 -10.46 -5.06 -2.39
C ASN A 18 -9.89 -3.94 -1.49
N THR A 19 -10.78 -3.16 -0.90
CA THR A 19 -10.54 -2.02 -0.01
C THR A 19 -10.11 -2.41 1.42
N GLY A 20 -9.32 -3.44 1.59
CA GLY A 20 -8.76 -3.81 2.87
C GLY A 20 -7.68 -2.82 3.30
N VAL A 21 -8.10 -1.67 3.81
CA VAL A 21 -7.16 -0.69 4.33
C VAL A 21 -6.66 -1.18 5.68
N GLY A 22 -5.34 -1.44 5.78
CA GLY A 22 -4.67 -1.57 7.05
C GLY A 22 -4.60 -2.97 7.70
N THR A 23 -4.96 -4.07 7.02
CA THR A 23 -4.69 -5.42 7.55
C THR A 23 -3.40 -5.96 6.95
N PRO A 24 -2.31 -6.11 7.72
CA PRO A 24 -1.10 -6.78 7.28
C PRO A 24 -1.31 -8.29 7.19
N LEU A 25 -0.64 -8.94 6.24
CA LEU A 25 -0.52 -10.38 6.13
C LEU A 25 0.95 -10.78 6.32
N VAL A 26 1.23 -11.58 7.33
CA VAL A 26 2.52 -12.28 7.48
C VAL A 26 2.34 -13.68 6.92
N ILE A 27 3.06 -14.01 5.85
CA ILE A 27 2.91 -15.29 5.17
C ILE A 27 4.24 -16.04 5.07
N GLN A 28 4.24 -17.30 5.47
CA GLN A 28 5.42 -18.18 5.42
C GLN A 28 5.29 -19.21 4.28
N GLY A 29 6.32 -19.27 3.45
CA GLY A 29 6.48 -20.31 2.45
C GLY A 29 7.24 -21.54 2.96
N LYS A 30 7.02 -22.68 2.35
CA LYS A 30 7.71 -23.94 2.64
C LYS A 30 7.70 -24.32 4.14
N ALA A 31 6.58 -24.05 4.79
CA ALA A 31 6.38 -24.47 6.17
C ALA A 31 6.21 -25.99 6.28
N GLU A 32 6.62 -26.57 7.42
CA GLU A 32 6.41 -28.01 7.69
C GLU A 32 4.92 -28.37 7.81
N GLY A 33 4.07 -27.37 8.19
CA GLY A 33 2.61 -27.49 8.23
C GLY A 33 1.95 -26.27 7.59
N ALA A 34 0.84 -26.48 6.87
CA ALA A 34 0.04 -25.40 6.37
C ALA A 34 -0.81 -24.80 7.51
N VAL A 35 -0.89 -23.47 7.55
CA VAL A 35 -1.81 -22.70 8.40
C VAL A 35 -2.68 -21.85 7.50
N GLU A 36 -3.99 -22.05 7.56
CA GLU A 36 -4.94 -21.26 6.77
C GLU A 36 -4.89 -19.79 7.19
N TYR A 37 -5.34 -18.89 6.29
CA TYR A 37 -5.47 -17.47 6.59
C TYR A 37 -6.26 -17.25 7.88
N THR A 38 -5.60 -16.71 8.92
CA THR A 38 -6.15 -16.50 10.24
C THR A 38 -5.92 -15.07 10.69
N GLU A 39 -6.97 -14.38 11.09
CA GLU A 39 -6.91 -13.02 11.63
C GLU A 39 -6.65 -13.04 13.14
N CYS A 40 -5.61 -12.31 13.57
CA CYS A 40 -5.16 -12.20 14.95
C CYS A 40 -5.23 -10.75 15.43
N ARG A 41 -5.75 -10.50 16.63
CA ARG A 41 -5.83 -9.17 17.25
C ARG A 41 -4.77 -8.94 18.33
N LYS A 42 -4.10 -10.00 18.75
CA LYS A 42 -3.05 -10.00 19.76
C LYS A 42 -2.09 -11.17 19.54
N ILE A 43 -0.93 -11.08 20.17
CA ILE A 43 0.14 -12.04 19.93
C ILE A 43 -0.19 -13.47 20.37
N GLU A 44 -1.04 -13.63 21.41
CA GLU A 44 -1.46 -14.95 21.89
C GLU A 44 -2.31 -15.69 20.86
N GLU A 45 -3.03 -14.96 19.99
CA GLU A 45 -3.81 -15.55 18.91
C GLU A 45 -2.91 -16.05 17.77
N VAL A 46 -1.74 -15.44 17.57
CA VAL A 46 -0.71 -15.91 16.62
C VAL A 46 -0.14 -17.25 17.10
N VAL A 47 0.11 -17.39 18.40
CA VAL A 47 0.54 -18.65 18.98
C VAL A 47 -0.56 -19.73 18.85
N ALA A 48 -1.81 -19.37 19.11
CA ALA A 48 -2.95 -20.27 18.95
C ALA A 48 -3.17 -20.71 17.50
N ALA A 49 -2.80 -19.87 16.53
CA ALA A 49 -2.82 -20.20 15.10
C ALA A 49 -1.70 -21.17 14.67
N GLY A 50 -0.76 -21.52 15.56
CA GLY A 50 0.31 -22.50 15.30
C GLY A 50 1.69 -21.90 15.11
N PHE A 51 1.89 -20.60 15.35
CA PHE A 51 3.21 -19.95 15.27
C PHE A 51 3.77 -19.72 16.67
N GLU A 52 4.59 -20.66 17.14
CA GLU A 52 5.25 -20.57 18.44
C GLU A 52 6.18 -19.36 18.54
N ALA A 53 6.44 -18.94 19.79
CA ALA A 53 7.44 -17.92 20.09
C ALA A 53 8.79 -18.26 19.44
N GLU A 54 9.55 -17.24 19.00
CA GLU A 54 10.81 -17.36 18.26
C GLU A 54 10.69 -17.76 16.78
N THR A 55 9.51 -18.19 16.28
CA THR A 55 9.34 -18.40 14.83
C THR A 55 9.42 -17.08 14.07
N PRO A 56 9.89 -17.05 12.81
CA PRO A 56 9.97 -15.81 12.04
C PRO A 56 8.62 -15.10 11.90
N VAL A 57 7.51 -15.83 11.72
CA VAL A 57 6.16 -15.25 11.65
C VAL A 57 5.78 -14.59 12.98
N TYR A 58 6.03 -15.27 14.11
CA TYR A 58 5.79 -14.69 15.43
C TYR A 58 6.56 -13.39 15.63
N LYS A 59 7.85 -13.35 15.29
CA LYS A 59 8.70 -12.15 15.42
C LYS A 59 8.20 -10.97 14.59
N GLN A 60 7.69 -11.22 13.38
CA GLN A 60 7.06 -10.18 12.57
C GLN A 60 5.79 -9.65 13.26
N CYS A 61 4.92 -10.53 13.73
CA CYS A 61 3.69 -10.15 14.43
C CYS A 61 3.96 -9.42 15.75
N GLU A 62 4.95 -9.88 16.53
CA GLU A 62 5.39 -9.24 17.78
C GLU A 62 5.84 -7.80 17.49
N ALA A 63 6.67 -7.61 16.46
CA ALA A 63 7.13 -6.29 16.04
C ALA A 63 5.98 -5.39 15.57
N ILE A 64 4.97 -5.93 14.86
CA ILE A 64 3.76 -5.18 14.50
C ILE A 64 3.00 -4.73 15.75
N PHE A 65 2.71 -5.67 16.67
CA PHE A 65 1.91 -5.37 17.85
C PHE A 65 2.60 -4.49 18.89
N MET A 66 3.92 -4.33 18.80
CA MET A 66 4.72 -3.44 19.65
C MET A 66 4.58 -1.97 19.27
N GLN A 67 4.15 -1.65 18.06
CA GLN A 67 4.08 -0.27 17.58
C GLN A 67 2.90 0.51 18.20
N GLU A 68 3.03 1.85 18.24
CA GLU A 68 2.05 2.73 18.89
C GLU A 68 0.71 2.76 18.15
N ASN A 69 0.77 3.03 16.83
CA ASN A 69 -0.40 3.10 15.95
C ASN A 69 -0.61 1.79 15.18
N LYS A 70 -0.42 0.66 15.87
CA LYS A 70 -0.55 -0.66 15.27
C LYS A 70 -1.94 -0.91 14.67
N PRO A 71 -2.02 -1.76 13.64
CA PRO A 71 -3.31 -2.20 13.09
C PRO A 71 -4.10 -3.00 14.13
N LYS A 72 -5.42 -2.96 14.01
CA LYS A 72 -6.32 -3.70 14.92
C LYS A 72 -6.27 -5.21 14.70
N VAL A 73 -5.91 -5.62 13.50
CA VAL A 73 -5.87 -7.01 13.04
C VAL A 73 -4.61 -7.24 12.24
N VAL A 74 -3.98 -8.39 12.45
CA VAL A 74 -2.87 -8.91 11.64
C VAL A 74 -3.29 -10.29 11.15
N ALA A 75 -3.18 -10.56 9.86
CA ALA A 75 -3.42 -11.88 9.32
C ALA A 75 -2.12 -12.69 9.27
N VAL A 76 -2.22 -13.99 9.56
CA VAL A 76 -1.11 -14.94 9.45
C VAL A 76 -1.51 -16.10 8.56
N CYS A 77 -0.55 -16.63 7.82
CA CYS A 77 -0.75 -17.78 6.94
C CYS A 77 0.57 -18.54 6.78
N ALA A 78 0.50 -19.86 6.60
CA ALA A 78 1.67 -20.66 6.20
C ALA A 78 1.28 -21.66 5.13
N THR A 79 2.13 -21.83 4.12
CA THR A 79 1.93 -22.79 3.03
C THR A 79 3.08 -23.77 2.93
N ALA A 80 2.78 -25.04 2.63
CA ALA A 80 3.79 -26.03 2.30
C ALA A 80 4.41 -25.80 0.90
N GLY A 81 3.76 -24.99 0.07
CA GLY A 81 4.21 -24.58 -1.26
C GLY A 81 4.94 -23.24 -1.26
N LYS A 82 5.01 -22.60 -2.42
CA LYS A 82 5.52 -21.25 -2.58
C LYS A 82 4.48 -20.20 -2.17
N ILE A 83 4.95 -19.07 -1.66
CA ILE A 83 4.11 -17.92 -1.35
C ILE A 83 3.39 -17.41 -2.60
N SER A 84 4.08 -17.34 -3.74
CA SER A 84 3.53 -16.92 -5.03
C SER A 84 2.35 -17.76 -5.51
N ASP A 85 2.30 -19.05 -5.16
CA ASP A 85 1.20 -19.95 -5.49
C ASP A 85 0.03 -19.84 -4.50
N GLU A 86 0.29 -19.38 -3.27
CA GLU A 86 -0.72 -19.23 -2.22
C GLU A 86 -1.47 -17.91 -2.32
N LEU A 87 -0.78 -16.81 -2.60
CA LEU A 87 -1.38 -15.48 -2.66
C LEU A 87 -2.63 -15.39 -3.56
N PRO A 88 -2.69 -16.01 -4.78
CA PRO A 88 -3.89 -16.01 -5.60
C PRO A 88 -5.10 -16.69 -4.96
N LYS A 89 -4.90 -17.66 -4.05
CA LYS A 89 -5.98 -18.37 -3.33
C LYS A 89 -6.59 -17.45 -2.26
N LEU A 90 -5.80 -16.51 -1.73
CA LEU A 90 -6.19 -15.55 -0.71
C LEU A 90 -6.92 -14.31 -1.26
N LYS A 91 -7.24 -14.26 -2.56
CA LYS A 91 -7.87 -13.10 -3.23
C LYS A 91 -9.19 -12.62 -2.62
N ASN A 92 -9.90 -13.48 -1.87
CA ASN A 92 -11.15 -13.14 -1.22
C ASN A 92 -10.96 -12.57 0.21
N HIS A 93 -9.73 -12.58 0.73
CA HIS A 93 -9.39 -12.00 2.02
C HIS A 93 -8.93 -10.56 1.87
N GLN A 94 -9.25 -9.74 2.87
CA GLN A 94 -8.91 -8.32 2.87
C GLN A 94 -7.59 -8.10 3.60
N PHE A 95 -6.51 -7.95 2.86
CA PHE A 95 -5.20 -7.55 3.37
C PHE A 95 -4.51 -6.64 2.34
N ARG A 96 -3.56 -5.83 2.78
CA ARG A 96 -2.81 -4.91 1.92
C ARG A 96 -1.30 -5.13 1.98
N GLN A 97 -0.71 -4.95 3.17
CA GLN A 97 0.72 -5.12 3.35
C GLN A 97 1.05 -6.62 3.49
N ILE A 98 1.97 -7.11 2.69
CA ILE A 98 2.44 -8.49 2.71
C ILE A 98 3.86 -8.51 3.26
N ILE A 99 4.06 -9.25 4.34
CA ILE A 99 5.39 -9.53 4.90
C ILE A 99 5.69 -11.01 4.59
N PRO A 100 6.51 -11.30 3.56
CA PRO A 100 6.85 -12.67 3.23
C PRO A 100 7.98 -13.19 4.13
N VAL A 101 7.74 -14.31 4.79
CA VAL A 101 8.76 -15.14 5.40
C VAL A 101 9.15 -16.19 4.37
N LEU A 102 10.22 -15.91 3.60
CA LEU A 102 10.61 -16.69 2.44
C LEU A 102 11.08 -18.09 2.85
N GLY A 103 10.50 -19.11 2.23
CA GLY A 103 11.01 -20.47 2.24
C GLY A 103 12.17 -20.67 1.24
N THR A 104 12.74 -21.86 1.22
CA THR A 104 13.93 -22.17 0.38
C THR A 104 13.72 -22.02 -1.13
N ASP A 105 12.48 -22.17 -1.61
CA ASP A 105 12.13 -22.10 -3.03
C ASP A 105 11.40 -20.81 -3.40
N ASP A 106 11.13 -19.94 -2.43
CA ASP A 106 10.49 -18.64 -2.68
C ASP A 106 11.53 -17.67 -3.24
N THR A 107 11.10 -16.88 -4.20
CA THR A 107 11.86 -15.71 -4.67
C THR A 107 11.06 -14.44 -4.47
N LEU A 108 11.73 -13.38 -4.05
CA LEU A 108 11.10 -12.07 -3.91
C LEU A 108 10.52 -11.61 -5.26
N GLN A 109 11.20 -11.90 -6.37
CA GLN A 109 10.77 -11.54 -7.71
C GLN A 109 9.40 -12.15 -8.09
N GLU A 110 9.14 -13.43 -7.75
CA GLU A 110 7.84 -14.08 -8.04
C GLU A 110 6.71 -13.41 -7.26
N ILE A 111 6.95 -13.09 -5.97
CA ILE A 111 5.97 -12.41 -5.11
C ILE A 111 5.67 -10.99 -5.64
N VAL A 112 6.71 -10.24 -6.02
CA VAL A 112 6.57 -8.89 -6.58
C VAL A 112 5.83 -8.93 -7.91
N THR A 113 6.14 -9.89 -8.78
CA THR A 113 5.42 -10.06 -10.06
C THR A 113 3.92 -10.28 -9.83
N TYR A 114 3.54 -11.02 -8.80
CA TYR A 114 2.13 -11.20 -8.43
C TYR A 114 1.50 -9.87 -7.98
N VAL A 115 2.14 -9.12 -7.07
CA VAL A 115 1.55 -7.88 -6.54
C VAL A 115 1.52 -6.76 -7.58
N ASP A 116 2.46 -6.72 -8.53
CA ASP A 116 2.45 -5.76 -9.64
C ASP A 116 1.23 -5.94 -10.56
N THR A 117 0.69 -7.16 -10.63
CA THR A 117 -0.54 -7.47 -11.38
C THR A 117 -1.80 -7.48 -10.52
N THR A 118 -1.64 -7.36 -9.20
CA THR A 118 -2.74 -7.37 -8.23
C THR A 118 -2.78 -6.03 -7.51
N PRO A 119 -3.68 -5.12 -7.93
CA PRO A 119 -3.75 -3.79 -7.33
C PRO A 119 -4.05 -3.85 -5.83
N ASP A 120 -3.70 -2.76 -5.12
CA ASP A 120 -3.86 -2.53 -3.69
C ASP A 120 -2.99 -3.40 -2.75
N LYS A 121 -2.09 -4.24 -3.27
CA LYS A 121 -1.15 -5.02 -2.45
C LYS A 121 0.24 -4.38 -2.48
N MET A 122 0.94 -4.43 -1.35
CA MET A 122 2.34 -4.01 -1.23
C MET A 122 3.14 -5.06 -0.47
N VAL A 123 4.36 -5.30 -0.89
CA VAL A 123 5.32 -6.20 -0.21
C VAL A 123 6.28 -5.37 0.62
N PHE A 124 6.48 -5.79 1.86
CA PHE A 124 7.48 -5.23 2.76
C PHE A 124 8.51 -6.32 3.08
N THR A 125 9.77 -6.07 2.76
CA THR A 125 10.83 -7.06 2.96
C THR A 125 12.12 -6.41 3.42
N SER A 126 12.93 -7.14 4.19
CA SER A 126 14.30 -6.74 4.47
C SER A 126 15.29 -7.58 3.66
N VAL A 127 16.38 -6.94 3.29
CA VAL A 127 17.51 -7.55 2.57
C VAL A 127 18.81 -7.13 3.22
N LYS A 128 19.89 -7.89 2.97
CA LYS A 128 21.20 -7.59 3.56
C LYS A 128 22.00 -6.57 2.75
N LYS A 129 21.74 -6.46 1.46
CA LYS A 129 22.44 -5.55 0.54
C LYS A 129 21.45 -4.89 -0.41
N GLU A 130 21.75 -3.66 -0.80
CA GLU A 130 20.99 -2.93 -1.81
C GLU A 130 20.99 -3.63 -3.18
N SER A 131 22.06 -4.39 -3.50
CA SER A 131 22.16 -5.18 -4.72
C SER A 131 21.06 -6.23 -4.86
N ASP A 132 20.52 -6.72 -3.74
CA ASP A 132 19.50 -7.78 -3.73
C ASP A 132 18.15 -7.30 -4.29
N VAL A 133 17.92 -5.97 -4.30
CA VAL A 133 16.68 -5.36 -4.79
C VAL A 133 16.88 -4.38 -5.96
N THR A 134 18.12 -4.05 -6.32
CA THR A 134 18.42 -3.05 -7.36
C THR A 134 17.76 -3.37 -8.70
N GLN A 135 17.61 -4.66 -9.05
CA GLN A 135 16.99 -5.12 -10.29
C GLN A 135 15.48 -5.31 -10.19
N ILE A 136 14.90 -5.24 -8.97
CA ILE A 136 13.47 -5.42 -8.74
C ILE A 136 12.82 -4.04 -8.64
N LYS A 137 12.44 -3.46 -9.79
CA LYS A 137 11.79 -2.14 -9.85
C LYS A 137 10.28 -2.31 -9.84
N SER A 138 9.66 -1.92 -8.73
CA SER A 138 8.21 -2.07 -8.51
C SER A 138 7.67 -0.91 -7.67
N ASP A 139 6.48 -0.43 -8.02
CA ASP A 139 5.69 0.49 -7.20
C ASP A 139 5.07 -0.24 -5.98
N ARG A 140 5.25 -1.57 -5.88
CA ARG A 140 4.61 -2.43 -4.87
C ARG A 140 5.60 -3.08 -3.91
N LEU A 141 6.90 -2.74 -3.98
CA LEU A 141 7.92 -3.30 -3.12
C LEU A 141 8.57 -2.20 -2.25
N PHE A 142 8.33 -2.26 -0.95
CA PHE A 142 9.04 -1.49 0.06
C PHE A 142 10.18 -2.34 0.61
N ALA A 143 11.42 -2.01 0.25
CA ALA A 143 12.61 -2.77 0.61
C ALA A 143 13.41 -2.06 1.70
N ILE A 144 13.81 -2.80 2.72
CA ILE A 144 14.61 -2.31 3.86
C ILE A 144 15.97 -3.00 3.82
N VAL A 145 17.03 -2.25 3.63
CA VAL A 145 18.40 -2.79 3.83
C VAL A 145 18.70 -2.75 5.31
N TYR A 146 18.85 -3.92 5.93
CA TYR A 146 19.04 -4.01 7.37
C TYR A 146 19.99 -5.16 7.76
N ASN A 147 21.08 -4.83 8.47
CA ASN A 147 22.08 -5.75 8.99
C ASN A 147 22.15 -5.74 10.52
N GLY A 148 21.23 -5.01 11.18
CA GLY A 148 21.14 -4.98 12.64
C GLY A 148 20.74 -6.34 13.24
N LYS A 149 20.73 -6.39 14.57
CA LYS A 149 20.47 -7.62 15.34
C LYS A 149 18.98 -7.89 15.58
N SER A 150 18.12 -6.89 15.40
CA SER A 150 16.68 -7.04 15.64
C SER A 150 16.05 -7.88 14.55
N SER A 151 15.11 -8.75 14.93
CA SER A 151 14.21 -9.48 14.03
C SER A 151 12.92 -8.70 13.87
N GLY A 152 12.20 -8.92 12.77
CA GLY A 152 10.87 -8.33 12.54
C GLY A 152 10.90 -6.86 12.13
N VAL A 153 11.96 -6.39 11.48
CA VAL A 153 12.06 -4.99 11.02
C VAL A 153 10.95 -4.62 10.05
N GLU A 154 10.55 -5.53 9.16
CA GLU A 154 9.40 -5.38 8.26
C GLU A 154 8.11 -5.20 9.04
N GLY A 155 7.92 -6.06 10.06
CA GLY A 155 6.78 -5.98 10.97
C GLY A 155 6.73 -4.65 11.72
N ALA A 156 7.87 -4.13 12.16
CA ALA A 156 7.92 -2.83 12.83
C ALA A 156 7.50 -1.69 11.89
N VAL A 157 7.99 -1.67 10.64
CA VAL A 157 7.62 -0.65 9.64
C VAL A 157 6.13 -0.74 9.31
N VAL A 158 5.62 -1.95 9.03
CA VAL A 158 4.21 -2.18 8.76
C VAL A 158 3.34 -1.83 9.98
N GLY A 159 3.75 -2.23 11.18
CA GLY A 159 3.04 -1.91 12.41
C GLY A 159 2.97 -0.41 12.70
N ALA A 160 4.04 0.34 12.38
CA ALA A 160 4.09 1.78 12.55
C ALA A 160 3.25 2.54 11.51
N SER A 161 2.94 1.92 10.35
CA SER A 161 2.22 2.56 9.25
C SER A 161 0.77 2.09 9.09
N ALA A 162 0.48 0.82 9.27
CA ALA A 162 -0.81 0.20 8.92
C ALA A 162 -2.02 0.68 9.73
N GLY A 163 -1.80 1.33 10.87
CA GLY A 163 -2.87 1.92 11.68
C GLY A 163 -3.39 3.27 11.17
N TYR A 164 -2.67 3.91 10.26
CA TYR A 164 -3.04 5.20 9.66
C TYR A 164 -3.88 5.01 8.38
N LYS A 165 -4.62 6.05 8.03
CA LYS A 165 -5.28 6.14 6.72
C LYS A 165 -4.33 6.70 5.67
N ALA A 166 -4.64 6.45 4.40
CA ALA A 166 -3.97 7.10 3.30
C ALA A 166 -4.06 8.64 3.44
N GLY A 167 -2.96 9.33 3.18
CA GLY A 167 -2.82 10.78 3.34
C GLY A 167 -2.46 11.26 4.75
N GLU A 168 -2.50 10.40 5.78
CA GLU A 168 -2.16 10.78 7.17
C GLU A 168 -0.67 10.65 7.50
N ILE A 169 0.08 9.84 6.76
CA ILE A 169 1.50 9.59 7.03
C ILE A 169 2.34 9.66 5.76
N THR A 170 3.65 9.85 5.96
CA THR A 170 4.70 9.45 5.03
C THR A 170 5.53 8.33 5.64
N TYR A 171 6.14 7.49 4.80
CA TYR A 171 6.98 6.38 5.27
C TYR A 171 8.40 6.80 5.67
N LYS A 172 8.77 8.05 5.43
CA LYS A 172 10.00 8.65 5.95
C LYS A 172 9.83 9.08 7.41
N ASN A 173 10.86 8.83 8.22
CA ASN A 173 10.90 9.16 9.65
C ASN A 173 9.80 8.47 10.48
N LEU A 174 9.31 7.29 10.06
CA LEU A 174 8.47 6.45 10.91
C LEU A 174 9.26 6.01 12.14
N ILE A 175 8.75 6.33 13.33
CA ILE A 175 9.36 5.91 14.59
C ILE A 175 9.09 4.43 14.83
N LEU A 176 10.14 3.65 15.06
CA LEU A 176 10.07 2.20 15.23
C LEU A 176 10.45 1.82 16.67
N LYS A 177 9.56 1.08 17.35
CA LYS A 177 9.81 0.52 18.67
C LYS A 177 10.38 -0.90 18.55
N GLY A 178 11.32 -1.25 19.40
CA GLY A 178 11.89 -2.60 19.47
C GLY A 178 12.93 -2.94 18.39
N ILE A 179 13.33 -1.97 17.55
CA ILE A 179 14.34 -2.15 16.52
C ILE A 179 15.62 -1.37 16.90
N GLU A 180 16.77 -2.02 16.77
CA GLU A 180 18.06 -1.36 16.91
C GLU A 180 18.40 -0.59 15.62
N PRO A 181 18.83 0.69 15.71
CA PRO A 181 19.26 1.44 14.54
C PRO A 181 20.61 0.94 14.03
N GLU A 182 20.88 1.14 12.74
CA GLU A 182 22.19 0.94 12.17
C GLU A 182 23.00 2.26 12.21
N ASP A 183 24.29 2.15 12.48
CA ASP A 183 25.24 3.27 12.40
C ASP A 183 25.88 3.29 11.00
N LEU A 184 25.19 3.94 10.07
CA LEU A 184 25.59 4.03 8.67
C LEU A 184 26.06 5.44 8.32
N THR A 185 27.16 5.51 7.58
CA THR A 185 27.68 6.75 7.02
C THR A 185 26.97 7.09 5.69
N GLU A 186 27.03 8.36 5.25
CA GLU A 186 26.34 8.81 4.02
C GLU A 186 26.75 8.03 2.77
N ASP A 187 28.02 7.61 2.67
CA ASP A 187 28.51 6.79 1.57
C ASP A 187 27.86 5.40 1.51
N LYS A 188 27.37 4.88 2.63
CA LYS A 188 26.60 3.62 2.69
C LYS A 188 25.10 3.85 2.49
N ILE A 189 24.55 4.97 2.96
CA ILE A 189 23.13 5.31 2.83
C ILE A 189 22.79 5.65 1.37
N ASN A 190 23.62 6.42 0.68
CA ASN A 190 23.35 6.87 -0.69
C ASN A 190 23.13 5.74 -1.71
N PRO A 191 23.90 4.64 -1.73
CA PRO A 191 23.63 3.49 -2.59
C PRO A 191 22.28 2.82 -2.28
N ILE A 192 21.91 2.72 -0.99
CA ILE A 192 20.61 2.16 -0.56
C ILE A 192 19.45 2.98 -1.15
N HIS A 193 19.51 4.31 -0.98
CA HIS A 193 18.48 5.19 -1.52
C HIS A 193 18.42 5.17 -3.06
N LYS A 194 19.58 5.08 -3.76
CA LYS A 194 19.64 4.93 -5.22
C LYS A 194 19.02 3.62 -5.71
N ALA A 195 19.07 2.58 -4.89
CA ALA A 195 18.40 1.31 -5.20
C ALA A 195 16.87 1.40 -5.03
N GLY A 196 16.33 2.48 -4.44
CA GLY A 196 14.92 2.62 -4.07
C GLY A 196 14.60 1.86 -2.79
N ALA A 197 15.59 1.64 -1.93
CA ALA A 197 15.42 0.99 -0.64
C ALA A 197 15.66 1.99 0.51
N VAL A 198 15.26 1.61 1.72
CA VAL A 198 15.43 2.41 2.92
C VAL A 198 16.30 1.67 3.94
N CYS A 199 16.84 2.39 4.92
CA CYS A 199 17.53 1.83 6.07
C CYS A 199 16.95 2.40 7.38
N ILE A 200 17.35 1.80 8.51
CA ILE A 200 16.87 2.20 9.83
C ILE A 200 18.00 2.92 10.58
N LEU A 201 17.75 4.17 10.91
CA LEU A 201 18.74 5.07 11.49
C LEU A 201 18.26 5.65 12.83
N LYS A 202 19.21 6.22 13.58
CA LYS A 202 18.88 7.04 14.75
C LYS A 202 18.94 8.52 14.36
N LYS A 203 17.82 9.23 14.51
CA LYS A 203 17.73 10.68 14.26
C LYS A 203 17.08 11.37 15.47
N ALA A 204 17.71 12.40 15.99
CA ALA A 204 17.22 13.18 17.14
C ALA A 204 16.83 12.35 18.39
N GLY A 205 17.41 11.17 18.55
CA GLY A 205 17.10 10.26 19.66
C GLY A 205 16.19 9.10 19.28
N ASP A 206 15.39 9.22 18.23
CA ASP A 206 14.45 8.22 17.78
C ASP A 206 15.04 7.27 16.73
N VAL A 207 14.58 6.02 16.74
CA VAL A 207 14.88 5.03 15.70
C VAL A 207 13.85 5.17 14.60
N VAL A 208 14.30 5.48 13.39
CA VAL A 208 13.39 5.85 12.29
C VAL A 208 13.81 5.26 10.95
N THR A 209 12.85 5.15 10.03
CA THR A 209 13.11 4.90 8.61
C THR A 209 13.85 6.09 7.98
N SER A 210 14.84 5.82 7.14
CA SER A 210 15.67 6.87 6.49
C SER A 210 14.92 7.64 5.42
N GLU A 211 14.10 6.95 4.62
CA GLU A 211 13.27 7.44 3.52
C GLU A 211 11.96 6.64 3.42
N GLY A 212 11.08 7.00 2.45
CA GLY A 212 9.79 6.36 2.23
C GLY A 212 9.59 5.84 0.81
N TYR A 213 10.68 5.44 0.12
CA TYR A 213 10.62 4.95 -1.25
C TYR A 213 10.12 3.51 -1.36
N VAL A 214 9.46 3.20 -2.49
CA VAL A 214 9.39 1.86 -3.06
C VAL A 214 10.50 1.67 -4.09
N THR A 215 10.77 0.45 -4.52
CA THR A 215 11.96 0.15 -5.34
C THR A 215 11.93 0.75 -6.75
N SER A 216 10.78 1.23 -7.23
CA SER A 216 10.70 2.05 -8.45
C SER A 216 11.31 3.45 -8.27
N GLY A 217 11.43 3.93 -7.03
CA GLY A 217 11.85 5.28 -6.67
C GLY A 217 10.68 6.23 -6.39
N GLU A 218 9.42 5.76 -6.49
CA GLU A 218 8.24 6.52 -6.08
C GLU A 218 8.10 6.48 -4.55
N TYR A 219 7.31 7.36 -3.96
CA TYR A 219 6.99 7.34 -2.54
C TYR A 219 5.81 6.40 -2.24
N ALA A 220 5.92 5.62 -1.17
CA ALA A 220 4.90 4.65 -0.78
C ALA A 220 3.57 5.32 -0.39
N ASP A 221 3.59 6.52 0.19
CA ASP A 221 2.41 7.31 0.51
C ASP A 221 1.67 7.84 -0.73
N VAL A 222 2.40 8.09 -1.82
CA VAL A 222 1.80 8.41 -3.14
C VAL A 222 1.04 7.19 -3.68
N ILE A 223 1.65 5.99 -3.57
CA ILE A 223 0.99 4.74 -3.98
C ILE A 223 -0.26 4.47 -3.13
N ASP A 224 -0.18 4.65 -1.80
CA ASP A 224 -1.34 4.53 -0.91
C ASP A 224 -2.47 5.50 -1.29
N SER A 225 -2.11 6.73 -1.65
CA SER A 225 -3.05 7.77 -2.07
C SER A 225 -3.77 7.43 -3.36
N ILE A 226 -3.04 6.93 -4.36
CA ILE A 226 -3.61 6.47 -5.64
C ILE A 226 -4.56 5.30 -5.40
N ASP A 227 -4.12 4.29 -4.64
CA ASP A 227 -4.93 3.11 -4.33
C ASP A 227 -6.22 3.48 -3.60
N PHE A 228 -6.14 4.42 -2.63
CA PHE A 228 -7.32 4.91 -1.93
C PHE A 228 -8.37 5.48 -2.89
N VAL A 229 -7.96 6.35 -3.80
CA VAL A 229 -8.87 6.99 -4.76
C VAL A 229 -9.48 5.93 -5.71
N VAL A 230 -8.64 5.08 -6.31
CA VAL A 230 -9.10 4.07 -7.27
C VAL A 230 -10.07 3.09 -6.63
N ASN A 231 -9.70 2.51 -5.49
CA ASN A 231 -10.52 1.50 -4.81
C ASN A 231 -11.85 2.07 -4.35
N ASN A 232 -11.87 3.31 -3.82
CA ASN A 232 -13.12 3.95 -3.41
C ASN A 232 -14.03 4.29 -4.60
N ILE A 233 -13.48 4.70 -5.76
CA ILE A 233 -14.28 4.94 -6.97
C ILE A 233 -14.93 3.63 -7.41
N VAL A 234 -14.17 2.54 -7.48
CA VAL A 234 -14.67 1.22 -7.89
C VAL A 234 -15.75 0.73 -6.92
N GLU A 235 -15.47 0.73 -5.63
CA GLU A 235 -16.41 0.25 -4.61
C GLU A 235 -17.71 1.04 -4.62
N LYS A 236 -17.62 2.39 -4.59
CA LYS A 236 -18.81 3.24 -4.52
C LYS A 236 -19.60 3.21 -5.82
N THR A 237 -18.92 3.10 -6.97
CA THR A 237 -19.59 2.94 -8.25
C THR A 237 -20.31 1.58 -8.33
N GLN A 238 -19.65 0.49 -7.92
CA GLN A 238 -20.28 -0.82 -7.84
C GLN A 238 -21.48 -0.82 -6.88
N LYS A 239 -21.34 -0.15 -5.73
CA LYS A 239 -22.44 0.00 -4.78
C LYS A 239 -23.63 0.77 -5.40
N LEU A 240 -23.36 1.85 -6.15
CA LEU A 240 -24.41 2.57 -6.90
C LEU A 240 -25.13 1.65 -7.86
N LEU A 241 -24.39 0.85 -8.65
CA LEU A 241 -24.97 -0.13 -9.59
C LEU A 241 -25.83 -1.18 -8.88
N ASN A 242 -25.37 -1.68 -7.73
CA ASN A 242 -26.05 -2.71 -6.96
C ASN A 242 -27.34 -2.20 -6.27
N THR A 243 -27.34 -0.95 -5.80
CA THR A 243 -28.44 -0.37 -5.02
C THR A 243 -29.49 0.32 -5.89
N SER A 244 -29.15 0.64 -7.13
CA SER A 244 -30.08 1.29 -8.08
C SER A 244 -30.74 0.23 -8.96
N PRO A 245 -32.07 0.18 -9.04
CA PRO A 245 -32.76 -0.76 -9.92
C PRO A 245 -32.35 -0.60 -11.40
N LYS A 246 -31.94 0.61 -11.79
CA LYS A 246 -31.43 0.95 -13.11
C LYS A 246 -30.72 2.30 -13.06
N ILE A 247 -29.47 2.35 -13.55
CA ILE A 247 -28.84 3.59 -13.96
C ILE A 247 -29.16 3.80 -15.43
N PRO A 248 -30.00 4.80 -15.80
CA PRO A 248 -30.37 5.00 -17.20
C PRO A 248 -29.16 5.45 -18.01
N TYR A 249 -29.04 4.95 -19.23
CA TYR A 249 -28.03 5.41 -20.18
C TYR A 249 -28.42 6.78 -20.79
N SER A 250 -28.39 7.80 -19.95
CA SER A 250 -28.76 9.19 -20.24
C SER A 250 -27.80 10.13 -19.50
N ASN A 251 -27.81 11.41 -19.81
CA ASN A 251 -27.00 12.39 -19.11
C ASN A 251 -27.25 12.41 -17.60
N THR A 252 -28.49 12.16 -17.17
CA THR A 252 -28.81 12.01 -15.73
C THR A 252 -28.08 10.82 -15.10
N GLY A 253 -28.07 9.64 -15.76
CA GLY A 253 -27.35 8.47 -15.24
C GLY A 253 -25.83 8.64 -15.28
N ILE A 254 -25.31 9.30 -16.32
CA ILE A 254 -23.88 9.66 -16.42
C ILE A 254 -23.49 10.61 -15.27
N SER A 255 -24.32 11.62 -14.98
CA SER A 255 -24.09 12.52 -13.85
C SER A 255 -24.10 11.81 -12.48
N GLN A 256 -24.83 10.69 -12.33
CA GLN A 256 -24.76 9.89 -11.09
C GLN A 256 -23.40 9.22 -10.93
N LEU A 257 -22.80 8.68 -12.01
CA LEU A 257 -21.47 8.12 -12.00
C LEU A 257 -20.40 9.19 -11.69
N GLU A 258 -20.54 10.37 -12.32
CA GLU A 258 -19.67 11.51 -12.08
C GLU A 258 -19.74 11.99 -10.62
N ALA A 259 -20.94 12.08 -10.05
CA ALA A 259 -21.14 12.49 -8.67
C ALA A 259 -20.48 11.53 -7.66
N VAL A 260 -20.46 10.22 -7.95
CA VAL A 260 -19.72 9.24 -7.15
C VAL A 260 -18.21 9.53 -7.19
N THR A 261 -17.67 9.72 -8.40
CA THR A 261 -16.24 10.03 -8.60
C THR A 261 -15.86 11.32 -7.90
N TYR A 262 -16.64 12.39 -8.09
CA TYR A 262 -16.45 13.68 -7.42
C TYR A 262 -16.47 13.53 -5.89
N GLY A 263 -17.42 12.78 -5.34
CA GLY A 263 -17.55 12.54 -3.91
C GLY A 263 -16.34 11.78 -3.31
N VAL A 264 -15.72 10.89 -4.08
CA VAL A 264 -14.48 10.22 -3.67
C VAL A 264 -13.32 11.20 -3.65
N LEU A 265 -13.14 12.00 -4.71
CA LEU A 265 -12.07 13.00 -4.80
C LEU A 265 -12.21 14.06 -3.68
N LEU A 266 -13.42 14.50 -3.39
CA LEU A 266 -13.68 15.42 -2.27
C LEU A 266 -13.34 14.78 -0.91
N THR A 267 -13.61 13.48 -0.75
CA THR A 267 -13.22 12.75 0.46
C THR A 267 -11.69 12.68 0.56
N ALA A 268 -11.00 12.37 -0.53
CA ALA A 268 -9.54 12.33 -0.60
C ALA A 268 -8.91 13.70 -0.29
N TYR A 269 -9.49 14.78 -0.78
CA TYR A 269 -9.08 16.15 -0.44
C TYR A 269 -9.23 16.42 1.07
N ASN A 270 -10.37 16.09 1.65
CA ASN A 270 -10.63 16.29 3.09
C ASN A 270 -9.73 15.43 3.99
N GLN A 271 -9.14 14.35 3.47
CA GLN A 271 -8.17 13.50 4.16
C GLN A 271 -6.71 13.94 3.95
N GLY A 272 -6.47 15.03 3.21
CA GLY A 272 -5.11 15.51 2.93
C GLY A 272 -4.37 14.69 1.87
N ILE A 273 -5.06 13.87 1.09
CA ILE A 273 -4.47 13.14 -0.04
C ILE A 273 -4.27 14.08 -1.24
N ILE A 274 -5.25 14.95 -1.49
CA ILE A 274 -5.25 15.89 -2.61
C ILE A 274 -4.89 17.28 -2.09
N GLY A 275 -4.02 17.97 -2.80
CA GLY A 275 -3.57 19.31 -2.47
C GLY A 275 -4.51 20.41 -2.96
N ASP A 276 -4.10 21.63 -2.69
CA ASP A 276 -4.74 22.85 -3.19
C ASP A 276 -4.09 23.30 -4.49
N THR A 277 -4.89 23.92 -5.34
CA THR A 277 -4.39 24.77 -6.43
C THR A 277 -3.74 26.05 -5.87
N ASP A 278 -2.99 26.78 -6.70
CA ASP A 278 -2.43 28.09 -6.33
C ASP A 278 -3.48 29.10 -5.83
N LYS A 279 -4.76 28.86 -6.09
CA LYS A 279 -5.89 29.70 -5.66
C LYS A 279 -6.57 29.21 -4.40
N GLY A 280 -6.06 28.16 -3.76
CA GLY A 280 -6.62 27.58 -2.54
C GLY A 280 -7.92 26.78 -2.75
N ALA A 281 -8.14 26.25 -3.95
CA ALA A 281 -9.23 25.32 -4.26
C ALA A 281 -8.69 23.89 -4.36
N PRO A 282 -9.50 22.85 -4.10
CA PRO A 282 -9.08 21.45 -4.27
C PRO A 282 -8.53 21.19 -5.68
N ASP A 283 -7.34 20.58 -5.77
CA ASP A 283 -6.68 20.32 -7.05
C ASP A 283 -7.09 18.97 -7.63
N PHE A 284 -8.35 18.89 -8.02
CA PHE A 284 -8.89 17.77 -8.78
C PHE A 284 -9.96 18.21 -9.78
N SER A 285 -10.21 17.39 -10.78
CA SER A 285 -11.29 17.59 -11.73
C SER A 285 -11.98 16.29 -12.13
N THR A 286 -13.25 16.38 -12.54
CA THR A 286 -13.99 15.32 -13.22
C THR A 286 -14.44 15.80 -14.58
N GLY A 287 -14.54 14.89 -15.57
CA GLY A 287 -15.03 15.18 -16.89
C GLY A 287 -15.68 13.93 -17.47
N PHE A 288 -17.02 13.90 -17.50
CA PHE A 288 -17.80 12.77 -18.00
C PHE A 288 -18.45 13.16 -19.31
N ILE A 289 -18.15 12.38 -20.36
CA ILE A 289 -18.66 12.62 -21.73
C ILE A 289 -20.15 12.40 -21.73
N LYS A 290 -20.89 13.36 -22.31
CA LYS A 290 -22.36 13.26 -22.45
C LYS A 290 -22.76 12.19 -23.44
N ARG A 291 -23.98 11.67 -23.27
CA ARG A 291 -24.51 10.57 -24.09
C ARG A 291 -24.44 10.84 -25.58
N GLU A 292 -24.73 12.08 -26.02
CA GLU A 292 -24.71 12.50 -27.42
C GLU A 292 -23.33 12.46 -28.09
N ASP A 293 -22.27 12.50 -27.29
CA ASP A 293 -20.87 12.52 -27.75
C ASP A 293 -20.19 11.13 -27.63
N LEU A 294 -20.93 10.11 -27.20
CA LEU A 294 -20.43 8.74 -27.04
C LEU A 294 -20.60 7.91 -28.31
N ASP A 295 -19.75 6.88 -28.45
CA ASP A 295 -19.88 5.91 -29.53
C ASP A 295 -21.24 5.17 -29.48
N PRO A 296 -22.05 5.16 -30.55
CA PRO A 296 -23.28 4.43 -30.59
C PRO A 296 -23.16 2.91 -30.31
N GLU A 297 -22.02 2.31 -30.65
CA GLU A 297 -21.75 0.89 -30.32
C GLU A 297 -21.64 0.64 -28.82
N ASP A 298 -20.98 1.54 -28.10
CA ASP A 298 -20.86 1.44 -26.64
C ASP A 298 -22.21 1.60 -25.96
N ILE A 299 -23.06 2.51 -26.47
CA ILE A 299 -24.43 2.68 -26.00
C ILE A 299 -25.23 1.40 -26.21
N GLN A 300 -25.11 0.78 -27.37
CA GLN A 300 -25.81 -0.46 -27.70
C GLN A 300 -25.32 -1.63 -26.80
N LYS A 301 -24.03 -1.71 -26.55
CA LYS A 301 -23.41 -2.69 -25.64
C LYS A 301 -23.64 -2.37 -24.16
N ARG A 302 -24.24 -1.23 -23.83
CA ARG A 302 -24.44 -0.72 -22.46
C ARG A 302 -23.14 -0.49 -21.69
N ILE A 303 -22.08 -0.11 -22.39
CA ILE A 303 -20.75 0.18 -21.82
C ILE A 303 -20.57 1.69 -21.80
N TYR A 304 -20.20 2.28 -20.66
CA TYR A 304 -19.87 3.69 -20.55
C TYR A 304 -18.35 3.87 -20.37
N ASN A 305 -17.67 4.41 -21.38
CA ASN A 305 -16.22 4.61 -21.44
C ASN A 305 -15.81 6.09 -21.31
N GLY A 306 -16.77 6.99 -21.05
CA GLY A 306 -16.58 8.45 -21.14
C GLY A 306 -16.13 9.13 -19.84
N GLY A 307 -15.91 8.40 -18.76
CA GLY A 307 -15.50 8.98 -17.47
C GLY A 307 -14.00 9.32 -17.42
N LYS A 308 -13.67 10.54 -16.99
CA LYS A 308 -12.28 10.99 -16.74
C LYS A 308 -12.21 11.75 -15.43
N PHE A 309 -11.10 11.65 -14.75
CA PHE A 309 -10.77 12.47 -13.59
C PHE A 309 -9.26 12.71 -13.51
N SER A 310 -8.87 13.75 -12.78
CA SER A 310 -7.50 14.06 -12.44
C SER A 310 -7.40 14.63 -11.04
N PHE A 311 -6.27 14.45 -10.38
CA PHE A 311 -5.98 15.04 -9.09
C PHE A 311 -4.47 15.14 -8.87
N SER A 312 -4.04 16.07 -8.00
CA SER A 312 -2.65 16.22 -7.57
C SER A 312 -2.50 15.73 -6.15
N VAL A 313 -1.57 14.79 -5.93
CA VAL A 313 -1.29 14.26 -4.58
C VAL A 313 -0.54 15.31 -3.76
N LEU A 314 -1.00 15.54 -2.52
CA LEU A 314 -0.31 16.38 -1.56
C LEU A 314 0.86 15.61 -0.94
N GLY A 315 2.08 15.93 -1.36
CA GLY A 315 3.29 15.30 -0.81
C GLY A 315 3.68 15.85 0.57
N ALA A 316 4.50 15.07 1.29
CA ALA A 316 5.05 15.48 2.58
C ALA A 316 6.36 16.27 2.42
N ILE A 317 6.68 17.15 3.38
CA ILE A 317 7.98 17.83 3.44
C ILE A 317 9.01 16.85 4.03
N HIS A 318 9.94 16.39 3.20
CA HIS A 318 11.00 15.47 3.60
C HIS A 318 12.32 16.16 3.98
N TYR A 319 12.51 17.42 3.62
CA TYR A 319 13.69 18.21 3.94
C TYR A 319 13.31 19.67 4.16
N ALA A 320 13.82 20.27 5.22
CA ALA A 320 13.64 21.69 5.51
C ALA A 320 15.00 22.39 5.69
N LYS A 321 15.21 23.52 5.01
CA LYS A 321 16.34 24.41 5.22
C LYS A 321 15.85 25.71 5.82
N ILE A 322 16.27 26.00 7.04
CA ILE A 322 15.88 27.21 7.78
C ILE A 322 17.11 28.08 7.97
N ASN A 323 17.05 29.33 7.50
CA ASN A 323 18.13 30.30 7.65
C ASN A 323 17.69 31.35 8.69
N GLY A 324 18.54 31.59 9.69
CA GLY A 324 18.35 32.62 10.71
C GLY A 324 19.43 33.69 10.61
N LEU A 325 19.09 34.96 10.85
CA LEU A 325 20.03 36.07 11.02
C LEU A 325 20.01 36.49 12.49
N LEU A 326 21.18 36.41 13.15
CA LEU A 326 21.36 36.97 14.49
C LEU A 326 21.89 38.39 14.33
N THR A 327 21.18 39.37 14.83
CA THR A 327 21.64 40.76 14.98
C THR A 327 22.01 41.00 16.44
N VAL A 328 23.29 41.38 16.70
CA VAL A 328 23.78 41.71 18.04
C VAL A 328 23.79 43.21 18.22
#